data_fa0d4d992cd5fa45cf428c6316ca337d
#
_entry.id   fa0d4d992cd5fa45cf428c6316ca337d
#
_cell.length_a   1.000
_cell.length_b   1.000
_cell.length_c   1.000
_cell.angle_alpha   90.00
_cell.angle_beta   90.00
_cell.angle_gamma   90.00
#
_symmetry.space_group_name_H-M   'P 1'
#
loop_
_entity.id
_entity.type
_entity.pdbx_description
1 polymer ?
#
loop_
_entity_poly.entity_id
_entity_poly.type
_entity_poly.pdbx_seq_one_letter_code
_entity_poly.pdbx_strand_id
1 'polypeptide(L)'
;MRQHRRPVVEWPVTRRGFVSVALGAAASAVLPSSRPDAAVQPGTQGPAALAPYQATVLPRGVRSRFVDGVNGLRMHVLEAGFETPNRPMLLLLHGFPELAYSWRQVMGPLAEAGYYVVAPDRRGYGRSSTTLIGYDDDLAPFGTFNQVQDMVALVYALGHRAVHAVIGHDQGSPQAGWCAVIRPDLFRSVVMMSAPFGGTATLPFNTANGAPPPPRPVPDTIYDDLARLSPPRKHYQRYYQSREANENLWHPRQGLQAFLRAYYHMKSADWAPNQPQPLAGRTAAEWAKLPRYYVMDLALGMAESVAPAMPTPQEVAACRWLPDAELAVYTAEYQRTGFQGGLNGYRSGGGDSALRIFAGRTIDVPSMFIGGRQDWGVYQSPGAIERLESTHTTRYEGTHLIDAAGHWVQQEQPARVSARLVEFLRRR
;
A
#
# COMPACT_ATOMS: atom_id res chain seq x y z
N MET A 1 69.09 -14.95 -10.14
CA MET A 1 69.42 -13.75 -9.35
C MET A 1 69.42 -12.52 -10.20
N ARG A 2 68.40 -11.73 -10.25
CA ARG A 2 68.37 -10.28 -10.58
C ARG A 2 66.91 -9.82 -10.30
N GLN A 3 66.76 -9.00 -9.27
CA GLN A 3 65.50 -8.33 -8.91
C GLN A 3 65.30 -7.15 -9.88
N HIS A 4 64.14 -7.11 -10.55
CA HIS A 4 63.68 -5.93 -11.26
C HIS A 4 62.70 -5.16 -10.39
N ARG A 5 63.13 -4.01 -9.88
CA ARG A 5 62.27 -2.99 -9.25
C ARG A 5 61.47 -2.26 -10.34
N ARG A 6 60.16 -2.11 -10.16
CA ARG A 6 59.31 -1.23 -10.98
C ARG A 6 59.33 0.19 -10.39
N PRO A 7 59.32 1.24 -11.23
CA PRO A 7 59.35 2.61 -10.76
C PRO A 7 57.96 3.05 -10.21
N VAL A 8 57.99 3.83 -9.12
CA VAL A 8 56.86 4.54 -8.52
C VAL A 8 56.65 5.80 -9.37
N VAL A 9 55.42 5.97 -9.88
CA VAL A 9 54.98 7.21 -10.54
C VAL A 9 54.33 8.12 -9.49
N GLU A 10 55.03 9.21 -9.17
CA GLU A 10 54.46 10.28 -8.33
C GLU A 10 53.68 11.25 -9.22
N TRP A 11 52.44 11.57 -8.78
CA TRP A 11 51.60 12.58 -9.40
C TRP A 11 51.74 13.90 -8.63
N PRO A 12 51.92 15.04 -9.29
CA PRO A 12 52.04 16.33 -8.60
C PRO A 12 50.68 16.85 -8.13
N VAL A 13 50.56 17.16 -6.87
CA VAL A 13 49.43 17.86 -6.27
C VAL A 13 49.55 19.36 -6.54
N THR A 14 48.77 19.89 -7.47
CA THR A 14 48.65 21.34 -7.66
C THR A 14 47.61 21.92 -6.71
N ARG A 15 48.09 22.75 -5.79
CA ARG A 15 47.21 23.63 -4.97
C ARG A 15 46.57 24.67 -5.91
N ARG A 16 45.25 24.68 -6.02
CA ARG A 16 44.50 25.81 -6.56
C ARG A 16 43.87 26.59 -5.43
N GLY A 17 44.18 27.90 -5.43
CA GLY A 17 43.85 28.85 -4.44
C GLY A 17 42.35 29.16 -4.33
N PHE A 18 41.99 29.51 -3.12
CA PHE A 18 40.69 30.11 -2.78
C PHE A 18 40.62 31.53 -3.33
N VAL A 19 39.66 31.82 -4.19
CA VAL A 19 39.27 33.18 -4.55
C VAL A 19 38.14 33.62 -3.61
N SER A 20 38.47 34.54 -2.72
CA SER A 20 37.47 35.24 -1.89
C SER A 20 36.81 36.31 -2.75
N VAL A 21 35.53 36.20 -3.01
CA VAL A 21 34.71 37.26 -3.61
C VAL A 21 34.15 38.13 -2.48
N ALA A 22 34.64 39.35 -2.36
CA ALA A 22 34.06 40.36 -1.49
C ALA A 22 32.80 40.95 -2.12
N LEU A 23 31.68 40.79 -1.47
CA LEU A 23 30.42 41.47 -1.83
C LEU A 23 30.45 42.91 -1.30
N GLY A 24 30.56 43.87 -2.22
CA GLY A 24 30.35 45.27 -1.94
C GLY A 24 28.89 45.60 -1.71
N ALA A 25 28.53 46.16 -0.57
CA ALA A 25 27.20 46.67 -0.28
C ALA A 25 27.02 48.03 -0.94
N ALA A 26 26.17 48.12 -1.96
CA ALA A 26 25.64 49.40 -2.48
C ALA A 26 24.32 49.72 -1.74
N ALA A 27 24.36 50.72 -0.89
CA ALA A 27 23.17 51.27 -0.24
C ALA A 27 22.40 52.12 -1.22
N SER A 28 21.26 51.66 -1.69
CA SER A 28 20.28 52.47 -2.46
C SER A 28 19.19 52.93 -1.45
N ALA A 29 19.12 54.23 -1.25
CA ALA A 29 18.07 54.87 -0.50
C ALA A 29 16.71 54.77 -1.25
N VAL A 30 15.76 54.05 -0.69
CA VAL A 30 14.39 53.97 -1.16
C VAL A 30 13.54 54.91 -0.30
N LEU A 31 12.96 55.93 -0.96
CA LEU A 31 11.95 56.82 -0.39
C LEU A 31 10.66 56.04 -0.10
N PRO A 32 9.92 56.30 0.99
CA PRO A 32 8.68 55.59 1.26
C PRO A 32 7.55 56.16 0.38
N SER A 33 7.02 55.37 -0.53
CA SER A 33 5.74 55.63 -1.18
C SER A 33 4.62 55.12 -0.27
N SER A 34 3.83 56.05 0.28
CA SER A 34 2.58 55.77 0.97
C SER A 34 1.56 55.14 0.02
N ARG A 35 1.30 53.85 0.17
CA ARG A 35 0.12 53.18 -0.37
C ARG A 35 -1.01 53.27 0.64
N PRO A 36 -2.26 53.53 0.20
CA PRO A 36 -3.40 53.53 1.11
C PRO A 36 -3.66 52.13 1.62
N ASP A 37 -3.97 52.01 2.91
CA ASP A 37 -4.38 50.81 3.58
C ASP A 37 -5.50 50.09 2.82
N ALA A 38 -5.20 48.99 2.18
CA ALA A 38 -6.21 48.05 1.71
C ALA A 38 -6.83 47.40 2.94
N ALA A 39 -8.12 47.68 3.17
CA ALA A 39 -8.90 47.03 4.22
C ALA A 39 -8.72 45.50 4.13
N VAL A 40 -8.20 44.92 5.22
CA VAL A 40 -8.13 43.48 5.41
C VAL A 40 -9.57 42.98 5.42
N GLN A 41 -9.99 42.35 4.32
CA GLN A 41 -11.24 41.62 4.30
C GLN A 41 -11.12 40.43 5.30
N PRO A 42 -12.17 40.16 6.12
CA PRO A 42 -12.13 39.01 7.02
C PRO A 42 -11.95 37.77 6.17
N GLY A 43 -10.86 37.01 6.48
CA GLY A 43 -10.41 35.88 5.72
C GLY A 43 -11.53 34.86 5.48
N THR A 44 -11.65 34.42 4.25
CA THR A 44 -12.28 33.15 3.94
C THR A 44 -11.66 32.09 4.84
N GLN A 45 -12.45 31.59 5.79
CA GLN A 45 -12.03 30.45 6.60
C GLN A 45 -11.64 29.34 5.63
N GLY A 46 -10.36 28.95 5.65
CA GLY A 46 -9.90 27.78 4.93
C GLY A 46 -10.75 26.56 5.35
N PRO A 47 -10.86 25.52 4.52
CA PRO A 47 -11.70 24.37 4.83
C PRO A 47 -11.35 23.88 6.25
N ALA A 48 -12.38 23.76 7.11
CA ALA A 48 -12.22 23.37 8.49
C ALA A 48 -11.33 22.11 8.56
N ALA A 49 -10.28 22.15 9.38
CA ALA A 49 -9.35 21.02 9.49
C ALA A 49 -10.12 19.76 9.83
N LEU A 50 -9.96 18.70 9.01
CA LEU A 50 -10.66 17.43 9.20
C LEU A 50 -10.38 16.88 10.61
N ALA A 51 -11.46 16.58 11.35
CA ALA A 51 -11.36 16.05 12.72
C ALA A 51 -11.07 14.54 12.71
N PRO A 52 -10.47 13.97 13.77
CA PRO A 52 -10.41 12.52 13.97
C PRO A 52 -11.81 11.87 13.99
N TYR A 53 -11.87 10.55 13.81
CA TYR A 53 -13.13 9.81 14.05
C TYR A 53 -13.58 9.99 15.49
N GLN A 54 -14.89 10.11 15.67
CA GLN A 54 -15.50 10.08 17.00
C GLN A 54 -15.35 8.67 17.62
N ALA A 55 -15.23 8.61 18.94
CA ALA A 55 -15.08 7.34 19.66
C ALA A 55 -16.24 6.35 19.42
N THR A 56 -17.43 6.85 19.09
CA THR A 56 -18.63 6.03 18.76
C THR A 56 -18.48 5.24 17.46
N VAL A 57 -17.57 5.64 16.57
CA VAL A 57 -17.30 4.97 15.28
C VAL A 57 -16.31 3.82 15.45
N LEU A 58 -15.53 3.83 16.53
CA LEU A 58 -14.41 2.92 16.74
C LEU A 58 -14.70 1.91 17.86
N PRO A 59 -14.13 0.70 17.81
CA PRO A 59 -14.17 -0.22 18.92
C PRO A 59 -13.53 0.39 20.18
N ARG A 60 -13.99 -0.09 21.34
CA ARG A 60 -13.40 0.32 22.63
C ARG A 60 -11.90 0.07 22.67
N GLY A 61 -11.12 1.04 23.18
CA GLY A 61 -9.66 0.95 23.27
C GLY A 61 -8.94 1.32 21.97
N VAL A 62 -9.68 1.70 20.93
CA VAL A 62 -9.10 2.26 19.69
C VAL A 62 -9.38 3.75 19.65
N ARG A 63 -8.36 4.56 19.39
CA ARG A 63 -8.51 6.01 19.17
C ARG A 63 -8.07 6.43 17.78
N SER A 64 -8.58 7.55 17.33
CA SER A 64 -8.24 8.21 16.08
C SER A 64 -7.52 9.52 16.36
N ARG A 65 -6.41 9.79 15.67
CA ARG A 65 -5.73 11.10 15.72
C ARG A 65 -4.93 11.37 14.46
N PHE A 66 -4.36 12.56 14.39
CA PHE A 66 -3.40 12.93 13.35
C PHE A 66 -1.98 12.98 13.91
N VAL A 67 -1.01 12.66 13.04
CA VAL A 67 0.43 12.79 13.26
C VAL A 67 0.96 13.76 12.21
N ASP A 68 1.53 14.87 12.65
CA ASP A 68 2.09 15.90 11.77
C ASP A 68 3.52 15.56 11.36
N GLY A 69 3.99 16.13 10.25
CA GLY A 69 5.37 16.02 9.80
C GLY A 69 5.76 14.64 9.21
N VAL A 70 4.79 13.83 8.81
CA VAL A 70 5.05 12.52 8.22
C VAL A 70 5.31 12.67 6.72
N ASN A 71 6.57 12.88 6.34
CA ASN A 71 6.99 13.01 4.94
C ASN A 71 6.09 13.97 4.11
N GLY A 72 5.85 15.17 4.66
CA GLY A 72 5.01 16.18 4.08
C GLY A 72 3.49 15.99 4.29
N LEU A 73 3.08 14.96 5.03
CA LEU A 73 1.68 14.71 5.37
C LEU A 73 1.35 15.07 6.82
N ARG A 74 0.09 15.42 7.03
CA ARG A 74 -0.61 15.26 8.29
C ARG A 74 -1.35 13.92 8.23
N MET A 75 -0.71 12.87 8.75
CA MET A 75 -1.19 11.50 8.59
C MET A 75 -2.22 11.14 9.66
N HIS A 76 -3.38 10.67 9.23
CA HIS A 76 -4.38 10.11 10.12
C HIS A 76 -3.99 8.69 10.52
N VAL A 77 -4.13 8.37 11.81
CA VAL A 77 -3.85 7.04 12.35
C VAL A 77 -4.95 6.59 13.30
N LEU A 78 -5.18 5.29 13.33
CA LEU A 78 -5.85 4.59 14.43
C LEU A 78 -4.78 3.99 15.33
N GLU A 79 -5.03 4.01 16.64
CA GLU A 79 -4.09 3.48 17.64
C GLU A 79 -4.83 2.67 18.70
N ALA A 80 -4.18 1.59 19.18
CA ALA A 80 -4.62 0.81 20.32
C ALA A 80 -3.41 0.44 21.20
N GLY A 81 -3.62 0.24 22.49
CA GLY A 81 -2.55 -0.07 23.44
C GLY A 81 -1.63 1.11 23.77
N PHE A 82 -2.05 2.32 23.44
CA PHE A 82 -1.31 3.57 23.63
C PHE A 82 -1.26 4.03 25.10
N GLU A 83 -2.11 3.48 25.95
CA GLU A 83 -2.20 3.85 27.37
C GLU A 83 -0.99 3.37 28.19
N THR A 84 -0.31 2.34 27.72
CA THR A 84 0.87 1.77 28.37
C THR A 84 2.12 2.11 27.57
N PRO A 85 3.08 2.84 28.16
CA PRO A 85 4.32 3.20 27.46
C PRO A 85 5.21 1.98 27.20
N ASN A 86 6.14 2.12 26.26
CA ASN A 86 7.19 1.14 25.94
C ASN A 86 6.69 -0.23 25.40
N ARG A 87 5.44 -0.32 24.97
CA ARG A 87 4.97 -1.52 24.26
C ARG A 87 5.67 -1.66 22.90
N PRO A 88 6.01 -2.89 22.46
CA PRO A 88 6.51 -3.12 21.12
C PRO A 88 5.47 -2.65 20.08
N MET A 89 5.94 -1.86 19.09
CA MET A 89 5.06 -1.26 18.07
C MET A 89 4.74 -2.25 16.96
N LEU A 90 3.47 -2.32 16.57
CA LEU A 90 2.99 -2.95 15.35
C LEU A 90 2.48 -1.88 14.38
N LEU A 91 2.81 -2.01 13.09
CA LEU A 91 2.35 -1.12 12.04
C LEU A 91 1.49 -1.91 11.05
N LEU A 92 0.22 -1.51 10.87
CA LEU A 92 -0.78 -2.20 10.07
C LEU A 92 -1.11 -1.39 8.81
N LEU A 93 -0.82 -1.93 7.63
CA LEU A 93 -0.97 -1.25 6.34
C LEU A 93 -2.14 -1.84 5.56
N HIS A 94 -3.17 -1.04 5.33
CA HIS A 94 -4.35 -1.45 4.56
C HIS A 94 -4.12 -1.48 3.05
N GLY A 95 -5.06 -2.07 2.30
CA GLY A 95 -5.05 -2.16 0.84
C GLY A 95 -6.02 -1.20 0.14
N PHE A 96 -6.49 -1.62 -1.05
CA PHE A 96 -7.47 -0.89 -1.86
C PHE A 96 -8.77 -1.72 -2.04
N PRO A 97 -9.93 -1.13 -1.91
CA PRO A 97 -10.26 0.22 -1.44
C PRO A 97 -10.56 0.25 0.07
N GLU A 98 -9.53 0.03 0.86
CA GLU A 98 -9.62 0.01 2.32
C GLU A 98 -9.14 1.34 2.95
N LEU A 99 -9.16 1.39 4.28
CA LEU A 99 -8.71 2.47 5.14
C LEU A 99 -8.03 1.87 6.38
N ALA A 100 -7.41 2.67 7.23
CA ALA A 100 -6.97 2.24 8.56
C ALA A 100 -8.08 1.51 9.33
N TYR A 101 -9.33 1.89 9.06
CA TYR A 101 -10.54 1.30 9.64
C TYR A 101 -10.70 -0.20 9.39
N SER A 102 -10.09 -0.75 8.35
CA SER A 102 -10.09 -2.18 8.04
C SER A 102 -9.45 -3.04 9.14
N TRP A 103 -8.61 -2.44 9.96
CA TRP A 103 -7.90 -3.10 11.05
C TRP A 103 -8.63 -3.05 12.40
N ARG A 104 -9.76 -2.34 12.49
CA ARG A 104 -10.50 -2.06 13.73
C ARG A 104 -10.75 -3.29 14.60
N GLN A 105 -11.07 -4.44 13.98
CA GLN A 105 -11.42 -5.67 14.69
C GLN A 105 -10.20 -6.43 15.27
N VAL A 106 -9.01 -6.25 14.70
CA VAL A 106 -7.77 -6.94 15.14
C VAL A 106 -6.92 -6.08 16.08
N MET A 107 -7.12 -4.76 16.09
CA MET A 107 -6.30 -3.84 16.91
C MET A 107 -6.46 -4.09 18.40
N GLY A 108 -7.68 -4.28 18.90
CA GLY A 108 -7.96 -4.57 20.32
C GLY A 108 -7.26 -5.84 20.80
N PRO A 109 -7.48 -7.01 20.18
CA PRO A 109 -6.79 -8.24 20.55
C PRO A 109 -5.26 -8.16 20.52
N LEU A 110 -4.67 -7.43 19.58
CA LEU A 110 -3.23 -7.21 19.54
C LEU A 110 -2.75 -6.30 20.69
N ALA A 111 -3.53 -5.28 21.04
CA ALA A 111 -3.25 -4.42 22.19
C ALA A 111 -3.37 -5.17 23.53
N GLU A 112 -4.35 -6.05 23.67
CA GLU A 112 -4.53 -6.95 24.81
C GLU A 112 -3.36 -7.94 24.93
N ALA A 113 -2.76 -8.34 23.81
CA ALA A 113 -1.55 -9.17 23.79
C ALA A 113 -0.27 -8.42 24.16
N GLY A 114 -0.35 -7.11 24.46
CA GLY A 114 0.76 -6.30 24.96
C GLY A 114 1.45 -5.40 23.94
N TYR A 115 0.87 -5.20 22.75
CA TYR A 115 1.46 -4.38 21.70
C TYR A 115 0.87 -2.96 21.65
N TYR A 116 1.68 -2.00 21.17
CA TYR A 116 1.20 -0.72 20.68
C TYR A 116 0.93 -0.85 19.18
N VAL A 117 -0.32 -0.71 18.79
CA VAL A 117 -0.81 -0.99 17.44
C VAL A 117 -1.18 0.30 16.74
N VAL A 118 -0.60 0.53 15.57
CA VAL A 118 -0.83 1.73 14.74
C VAL A 118 -1.26 1.32 13.35
N ALA A 119 -2.38 1.85 12.88
CA ALA A 119 -2.89 1.70 11.52
C ALA A 119 -3.05 3.09 10.89
N PRO A 120 -2.19 3.51 9.94
CA PRO A 120 -2.36 4.77 9.22
C PRO A 120 -3.39 4.62 8.08
N ASP A 121 -4.14 5.70 7.78
CA ASP A 121 -4.62 5.91 6.44
C ASP A 121 -3.41 6.24 5.56
N ARG A 122 -3.11 5.38 4.59
CA ARG A 122 -1.94 5.54 3.72
C ARG A 122 -2.08 6.79 2.84
N ARG A 123 -0.98 7.28 2.27
CA ARG A 123 -0.99 8.43 1.34
C ARG A 123 -2.05 8.25 0.25
N GLY A 124 -2.89 9.26 0.09
CA GLY A 124 -3.97 9.26 -0.90
C GLY A 124 -5.26 8.57 -0.45
N TYR A 125 -5.34 8.13 0.81
CA TYR A 125 -6.52 7.48 1.37
C TYR A 125 -7.08 8.22 2.57
N GLY A 126 -8.38 8.05 2.78
CA GLY A 126 -9.10 8.43 3.97
C GLY A 126 -8.74 9.82 4.48
N ARG A 127 -8.55 9.96 5.77
CA ARG A 127 -8.31 11.25 6.44
C ARG A 127 -6.88 11.79 6.28
N SER A 128 -5.93 10.99 5.78
CA SER A 128 -4.60 11.47 5.36
C SER A 128 -4.66 12.24 4.02
N SER A 129 -5.76 12.12 3.26
CA SER A 129 -6.03 12.91 2.06
C SER A 129 -6.94 14.08 2.42
N THR A 130 -6.38 15.29 2.47
CA THR A 130 -7.10 16.52 2.84
C THR A 130 -7.61 17.29 1.63
N THR A 131 -7.07 17.01 0.44
CA THR A 131 -7.45 17.62 -0.84
C THR A 131 -7.82 16.54 -1.84
N LEU A 132 -8.62 16.90 -2.85
CA LEU A 132 -8.87 16.02 -3.99
C LEU A 132 -7.58 15.81 -4.78
N ILE A 133 -7.34 14.58 -5.16
CA ILE A 133 -6.20 14.15 -5.96
C ILE A 133 -6.68 13.94 -7.39
N GLY A 134 -6.00 14.58 -8.34
CA GLY A 134 -6.30 14.49 -9.77
C GLY A 134 -5.58 13.36 -10.47
N TYR A 135 -6.08 12.98 -11.64
CA TYR A 135 -5.40 12.01 -12.49
C TYR A 135 -4.05 12.51 -12.99
N ASP A 136 -3.94 13.80 -13.31
CA ASP A 136 -2.72 14.41 -13.87
C ASP A 136 -1.72 14.89 -12.81
N ASP A 137 -2.00 14.68 -11.53
CA ASP A 137 -1.10 15.03 -10.45
C ASP A 137 0.17 14.18 -10.50
N ASP A 138 1.25 14.71 -9.89
CA ASP A 138 2.53 14.01 -9.80
C ASP A 138 2.38 12.64 -9.14
N LEU A 139 2.89 11.61 -9.81
CA LEU A 139 2.86 10.23 -9.32
C LEU A 139 4.04 9.88 -8.39
N ALA A 140 5.11 10.68 -8.36
CA ALA A 140 6.28 10.39 -7.55
C ALA A 140 5.96 10.18 -6.06
N PRO A 141 5.05 10.96 -5.43
CA PRO A 141 4.66 10.73 -4.04
C PRO A 141 4.00 9.36 -3.79
N PHE A 142 3.40 8.74 -4.82
CA PHE A 142 2.70 7.45 -4.73
C PHE A 142 3.60 6.26 -5.07
N GLY A 143 4.86 6.49 -5.47
CA GLY A 143 5.84 5.45 -5.70
C GLY A 143 6.14 4.63 -4.45
N THR A 144 6.49 3.36 -4.64
CA THR A 144 6.70 2.42 -3.53
C THR A 144 7.79 2.89 -2.57
N PHE A 145 8.88 3.45 -3.09
CA PHE A 145 9.97 3.98 -2.26
C PHE A 145 9.49 5.12 -1.35
N ASN A 146 8.71 6.07 -1.90
CA ASN A 146 8.16 7.16 -1.11
C ASN A 146 7.12 6.69 -0.09
N GLN A 147 6.32 5.67 -0.41
CA GLN A 147 5.39 5.06 0.55
C GLN A 147 6.14 4.38 1.72
N VAL A 148 7.32 3.80 1.48
CA VAL A 148 8.18 3.30 2.57
C VAL A 148 8.73 4.47 3.40
N GLN A 149 9.14 5.58 2.76
CA GLN A 149 9.55 6.80 3.48
C GLN A 149 8.43 7.34 4.39
N ASP A 150 7.17 7.30 3.94
CA ASP A 150 6.02 7.67 4.77
C ASP A 150 5.98 6.84 6.06
N MET A 151 6.19 5.52 5.95
CA MET A 151 6.17 4.64 7.13
C MET A 151 7.37 4.86 8.05
N VAL A 152 8.57 5.07 7.49
CA VAL A 152 9.76 5.44 8.28
C VAL A 152 9.52 6.75 9.03
N ALA A 153 9.01 7.78 8.34
CA ALA A 153 8.72 9.07 8.95
C ALA A 153 7.65 8.97 10.05
N LEU A 154 6.58 8.17 9.81
CA LEU A 154 5.54 7.93 10.82
C LEU A 154 6.13 7.31 12.09
N VAL A 155 6.95 6.27 11.95
CA VAL A 155 7.58 5.59 13.10
C VAL A 155 8.39 6.56 13.94
N TYR A 156 9.21 7.41 13.31
CA TYR A 156 10.00 8.40 14.00
C TYR A 156 9.16 9.54 14.59
N ALA A 157 8.13 10.00 13.89
CA ALA A 157 7.19 11.02 14.38
C ALA A 157 6.42 10.55 15.63
N LEU A 158 6.19 9.23 15.74
CA LEU A 158 5.60 8.58 16.91
C LEU A 158 6.61 8.35 18.05
N GLY A 159 7.89 8.73 17.88
CA GLY A 159 8.95 8.58 18.88
C GLY A 159 9.57 7.18 18.94
N HIS A 160 9.26 6.29 18.02
CA HIS A 160 9.77 4.92 17.98
C HIS A 160 11.06 4.81 17.15
N ARG A 161 11.89 3.80 17.47
CA ARG A 161 13.15 3.47 16.77
C ARG A 161 13.15 2.04 16.22
N ALA A 162 12.07 1.29 16.43
CA ALA A 162 11.87 -0.05 15.88
C ALA A 162 10.37 -0.34 15.80
N VAL A 163 9.99 -1.12 14.80
CA VAL A 163 8.68 -1.72 14.62
C VAL A 163 8.86 -3.22 14.82
N HIS A 164 8.16 -3.78 15.79
CA HIS A 164 8.24 -5.21 16.09
C HIS A 164 7.76 -6.05 14.90
N ALA A 165 6.65 -5.65 14.28
CA ALA A 165 6.21 -6.19 13.00
C ALA A 165 5.50 -5.12 12.15
N VAL A 166 5.76 -5.11 10.85
CA VAL A 166 4.94 -4.46 9.85
C VAL A 166 4.03 -5.52 9.21
N ILE A 167 2.72 -5.24 9.17
CA ILE A 167 1.69 -6.16 8.72
C ILE A 167 0.92 -5.45 7.61
N GLY A 168 0.88 -6.03 6.42
CA GLY A 168 0.22 -5.40 5.27
C GLY A 168 -0.81 -6.30 4.63
N HIS A 169 -1.92 -5.71 4.19
CA HIS A 169 -3.00 -6.37 3.46
C HIS A 169 -3.17 -5.77 2.06
N ASP A 170 -3.45 -6.60 1.04
CA ASP A 170 -3.64 -6.21 -0.37
C ASP A 170 -2.48 -5.33 -0.87
N GLN A 171 -2.67 -4.08 -1.28
CA GLN A 171 -1.58 -3.15 -1.62
C GLN A 171 -0.63 -2.84 -0.45
N GLY A 172 -1.11 -2.94 0.78
CA GLY A 172 -0.27 -2.79 1.97
C GLY A 172 0.70 -3.95 2.16
N SER A 173 0.41 -5.14 1.61
CA SER A 173 1.25 -6.32 1.71
C SER A 173 2.60 -6.17 1.00
N PRO A 174 2.68 -5.85 -0.30
CA PRO A 174 3.96 -5.57 -0.94
C PRO A 174 4.67 -4.35 -0.32
N GLN A 175 3.95 -3.33 0.15
CA GLN A 175 4.56 -2.20 0.86
C GLN A 175 5.23 -2.67 2.16
N ALA A 176 4.60 -3.54 2.94
CA ALA A 176 5.19 -4.14 4.14
C ALA A 176 6.46 -4.95 3.79
N GLY A 177 6.42 -5.73 2.71
CA GLY A 177 7.58 -6.43 2.19
C GLY A 177 8.74 -5.48 1.85
N TRP A 178 8.46 -4.38 1.16
CA TRP A 178 9.47 -3.36 0.86
C TRP A 178 9.99 -2.63 2.10
N CYS A 179 9.17 -2.39 3.11
CA CYS A 179 9.64 -1.88 4.41
C CYS A 179 10.70 -2.80 5.00
N ALA A 180 10.47 -4.11 5.00
CA ALA A 180 11.39 -5.11 5.51
C ALA A 180 12.68 -5.25 4.67
N VAL A 181 12.60 -5.11 3.34
CA VAL A 181 13.78 -5.13 2.44
C VAL A 181 14.65 -3.89 2.61
N ILE A 182 14.02 -2.71 2.66
CA ILE A 182 14.74 -1.41 2.66
C ILE A 182 15.29 -1.08 4.05
N ARG A 183 14.53 -1.35 5.12
CA ARG A 183 14.87 -0.99 6.49
C ARG A 183 14.66 -2.16 7.47
N PRO A 184 15.40 -3.29 7.30
CA PRO A 184 15.33 -4.42 8.23
C PRO A 184 15.84 -4.05 9.65
N ASP A 185 16.60 -2.97 9.76
CA ASP A 185 17.01 -2.36 11.04
C ASP A 185 15.83 -1.76 11.80
N LEU A 186 14.83 -1.24 11.12
CA LEU A 186 13.64 -0.62 11.68
C LEU A 186 12.47 -1.59 11.78
N PHE A 187 12.18 -2.35 10.72
CA PHE A 187 11.08 -3.31 10.63
C PHE A 187 11.59 -4.73 10.93
N ARG A 188 11.40 -5.19 12.17
CA ARG A 188 12.04 -6.41 12.70
C ARG A 188 11.41 -7.72 12.26
N SER A 189 10.16 -7.68 11.84
CA SER A 189 9.46 -8.81 11.20
C SER A 189 8.37 -8.28 10.27
N VAL A 190 7.86 -9.14 9.38
CA VAL A 190 6.83 -8.77 8.42
C VAL A 190 5.78 -9.86 8.27
N VAL A 191 4.52 -9.44 8.18
CA VAL A 191 3.41 -10.31 7.78
C VAL A 191 2.77 -9.72 6.52
N MET A 192 2.72 -10.54 5.49
CA MET A 192 2.09 -10.22 4.21
C MET A 192 0.73 -10.89 4.13
N MET A 193 -0.31 -10.16 3.70
CA MET A 193 -1.66 -10.71 3.68
C MET A 193 -2.32 -10.50 2.32
N SER A 194 -3.01 -11.55 1.84
CA SER A 194 -3.79 -11.57 0.59
C SER A 194 -2.95 -11.44 -0.69
N ALA A 195 -2.00 -10.53 -0.78
CA ALA A 195 -1.13 -10.35 -1.93
C ALA A 195 0.32 -10.73 -1.56
N PRO A 196 0.92 -11.76 -2.17
CA PRO A 196 2.32 -12.11 -1.93
C PRO A 196 3.28 -11.00 -2.38
N PHE A 197 4.39 -10.84 -1.68
CA PHE A 197 5.47 -9.95 -2.11
C PHE A 197 6.12 -10.49 -3.38
N GLY A 198 6.19 -9.67 -4.42
CA GLY A 198 6.69 -10.05 -5.73
C GLY A 198 8.23 -10.15 -5.85
N GLY A 199 8.96 -9.90 -4.76
CA GLY A 199 10.41 -9.87 -4.76
C GLY A 199 11.01 -8.55 -5.26
N THR A 200 12.34 -8.48 -5.23
CA THR A 200 13.12 -7.39 -5.81
C THR A 200 13.50 -7.70 -7.26
N ALA A 201 14.01 -6.72 -7.99
CA ALA A 201 14.56 -6.97 -9.33
C ALA A 201 15.70 -7.99 -9.27
N THR A 202 15.83 -8.79 -10.32
CA THR A 202 16.91 -9.79 -10.41
C THR A 202 18.25 -9.18 -10.83
N LEU A 203 19.34 -9.79 -10.34
CA LEU A 203 20.70 -9.58 -10.88
C LEU A 203 20.96 -10.63 -11.99
N PRO A 204 21.93 -10.44 -12.91
CA PRO A 204 22.88 -9.33 -12.96
C PRO A 204 22.33 -8.13 -13.72
N PHE A 205 22.70 -6.95 -13.25
CA PHE A 205 22.82 -5.86 -14.18
C PHE A 205 24.07 -6.09 -14.97
N ASN A 206 23.99 -6.35 -16.25
CA ASN A 206 25.04 -6.22 -17.21
C ASN A 206 26.45 -6.04 -16.59
N THR A 207 26.94 -7.09 -15.94
CA THR A 207 28.22 -7.05 -15.25
C THR A 207 29.33 -7.09 -16.29
N ALA A 208 30.39 -6.33 -16.06
CA ALA A 208 31.52 -6.13 -16.97
C ALA A 208 32.31 -7.42 -17.36
N ASN A 209 31.88 -8.59 -16.96
CA ASN A 209 32.57 -9.86 -17.14
C ASN A 209 32.16 -10.65 -18.40
N GLY A 210 31.65 -9.97 -19.43
CA GLY A 210 31.36 -10.61 -20.70
C GLY A 210 30.22 -11.59 -20.73
N ALA A 211 29.39 -11.64 -19.70
CA ALA A 211 28.13 -12.38 -19.76
C ALA A 211 27.28 -11.81 -20.89
N PRO A 212 26.67 -12.64 -21.74
CA PRO A 212 25.80 -12.15 -22.79
C PRO A 212 24.68 -11.31 -22.16
N PRO A 213 24.25 -10.20 -22.82
CA PRO A 213 23.11 -9.43 -22.31
C PRO A 213 21.92 -10.40 -22.12
N PRO A 214 21.13 -10.20 -21.06
CA PRO A 214 19.95 -11.02 -20.87
C PRO A 214 19.09 -10.97 -22.15
N PRO A 215 18.45 -12.07 -22.55
CA PRO A 215 17.59 -12.09 -23.72
C PRO A 215 16.60 -10.93 -23.60
N ARG A 216 16.33 -10.25 -24.73
CA ARG A 216 15.34 -9.16 -24.75
C ARG A 216 14.05 -9.71 -24.12
N PRO A 217 13.44 -8.97 -23.16
CA PRO A 217 12.18 -9.40 -22.61
C PRO A 217 11.20 -9.67 -23.74
N VAL A 218 10.59 -10.84 -23.76
CA VAL A 218 9.46 -11.13 -24.66
C VAL A 218 8.40 -10.09 -24.32
N PRO A 219 7.84 -9.37 -25.32
CA PRO A 219 6.77 -8.42 -25.06
C PRO A 219 5.64 -9.08 -24.25
N ASP A 220 5.20 -8.43 -23.20
CA ASP A 220 4.09 -8.93 -22.40
C ASP A 220 2.78 -8.66 -23.15
N THR A 221 2.26 -9.67 -23.84
CA THR A 221 1.04 -9.59 -24.66
C THR A 221 -0.24 -9.92 -23.88
N ILE A 222 -0.14 -10.23 -22.59
CA ILE A 222 -1.26 -10.76 -21.80
C ILE A 222 -2.52 -9.89 -21.87
N TYR A 223 -2.36 -8.56 -21.88
CA TYR A 223 -3.51 -7.65 -21.95
C TYR A 223 -4.16 -7.64 -23.33
N ASP A 224 -3.37 -7.74 -24.40
CA ASP A 224 -3.87 -7.86 -25.77
C ASP A 224 -4.55 -9.22 -25.99
N ASP A 225 -3.97 -10.28 -25.41
CA ASP A 225 -4.53 -11.63 -25.49
C ASP A 225 -5.85 -11.73 -24.73
N LEU A 226 -5.99 -11.05 -23.56
CA LEU A 226 -7.27 -10.93 -22.87
C LEU A 226 -8.32 -10.20 -23.73
N ALA A 227 -7.93 -9.13 -24.42
CA ALA A 227 -8.84 -8.37 -25.29
C ALA A 227 -9.30 -9.16 -26.53
N ARG A 228 -8.55 -10.19 -26.95
CA ARG A 228 -8.92 -11.10 -28.07
C ARG A 228 -9.80 -12.26 -27.64
N LEU A 229 -10.07 -12.46 -26.37
CA LEU A 229 -10.98 -13.51 -25.90
C LEU A 229 -12.41 -13.28 -26.39
N SER A 230 -13.21 -14.32 -26.37
CA SER A 230 -14.65 -14.24 -26.64
C SER A 230 -15.42 -14.71 -25.39
N PRO A 231 -16.11 -13.79 -24.65
CA PRO A 231 -16.13 -12.33 -24.82
C PRO A 231 -14.81 -11.66 -24.45
N PRO A 232 -14.51 -10.46 -25.01
CA PRO A 232 -13.29 -9.71 -24.73
C PRO A 232 -13.15 -9.30 -23.27
N ARG A 233 -11.91 -9.33 -22.75
CA ARG A 233 -11.60 -9.07 -21.33
C ARG A 233 -10.52 -8.03 -21.13
N LYS A 234 -10.46 -7.46 -19.93
CA LYS A 234 -9.35 -6.62 -19.43
C LYS A 234 -9.02 -6.94 -17.98
N HIS A 235 -7.78 -6.80 -17.62
CA HIS A 235 -7.36 -6.98 -16.22
C HIS A 235 -7.64 -5.71 -15.41
N TYR A 236 -8.12 -5.85 -14.16
CA TYR A 236 -8.52 -4.74 -13.30
C TYR A 236 -7.39 -3.73 -13.03
N GLN A 237 -6.14 -4.20 -12.85
CA GLN A 237 -5.00 -3.30 -12.62
C GLN A 237 -4.75 -2.37 -13.82
N ARG A 238 -4.94 -2.87 -15.06
CA ARG A 238 -4.85 -2.03 -16.26
C ARG A 238 -5.98 -1.01 -16.32
N TYR A 239 -7.20 -1.44 -15.94
CA TYR A 239 -8.34 -0.53 -15.85
C TYR A 239 -8.14 0.54 -14.77
N TYR A 240 -7.61 0.20 -13.59
CA TYR A 240 -7.36 1.15 -12.51
C TYR A 240 -6.28 2.19 -12.85
N GLN A 241 -5.49 1.97 -13.88
CA GLN A 241 -4.55 2.94 -14.42
C GLN A 241 -5.19 3.93 -15.41
N SER A 242 -6.42 3.69 -15.84
CA SER A 242 -7.12 4.55 -16.79
C SER A 242 -7.72 5.78 -16.12
N ARG A 243 -7.93 6.82 -16.91
CA ARG A 243 -8.51 8.09 -16.46
C ARG A 243 -9.96 7.93 -15.98
N GLU A 244 -10.71 7.05 -16.61
CA GLU A 244 -12.13 6.80 -16.31
C GLU A 244 -12.37 6.08 -14.99
N ALA A 245 -11.37 5.37 -14.46
CA ALA A 245 -11.55 4.48 -13.31
C ALA A 245 -12.04 5.23 -12.07
N ASN A 246 -11.48 6.39 -11.77
CA ASN A 246 -11.89 7.17 -10.61
C ASN A 246 -13.35 7.59 -10.69
N GLU A 247 -13.78 8.12 -11.83
CA GLU A 247 -15.17 8.58 -12.02
C GLU A 247 -16.16 7.43 -11.92
N ASN A 248 -15.84 6.28 -12.55
CA ASN A 248 -16.68 5.09 -12.49
C ASN A 248 -16.85 4.53 -11.08
N LEU A 249 -15.78 4.56 -10.26
CA LEU A 249 -15.82 4.07 -8.88
C LEU A 249 -16.51 5.06 -7.94
N TRP A 250 -16.32 6.37 -8.16
CA TRP A 250 -16.77 7.44 -7.27
C TRP A 250 -18.25 7.80 -7.50
N HIS A 251 -18.67 7.83 -8.77
CA HIS A 251 -20.03 8.18 -9.16
C HIS A 251 -20.73 7.04 -9.93
N PRO A 252 -20.76 5.81 -9.35
CA PRO A 252 -21.38 4.66 -10.01
C PRO A 252 -22.90 4.86 -10.11
N ARG A 253 -23.52 4.32 -11.18
CA ARG A 253 -24.96 4.45 -11.40
C ARG A 253 -25.83 3.90 -10.27
N GLN A 254 -25.37 2.84 -9.59
CA GLN A 254 -26.05 2.23 -8.44
C GLN A 254 -25.85 3.00 -7.12
N GLY A 255 -25.07 4.07 -7.12
CA GLY A 255 -24.64 4.81 -5.93
C GLY A 255 -23.44 4.16 -5.24
N LEU A 256 -22.64 5.02 -4.58
CA LEU A 256 -21.35 4.63 -4.00
C LEU A 256 -21.47 3.54 -2.95
N GLN A 257 -22.45 3.62 -2.04
CA GLN A 257 -22.65 2.60 -0.99
C GLN A 257 -23.01 1.24 -1.58
N ALA A 258 -23.90 1.20 -2.59
CA ALA A 258 -24.29 -0.04 -3.26
C ALA A 258 -23.11 -0.64 -4.04
N PHE A 259 -22.30 0.20 -4.70
CA PHE A 259 -21.07 -0.25 -5.35
C PHE A 259 -20.11 -0.89 -4.35
N LEU A 260 -19.78 -0.21 -3.25
CA LEU A 260 -18.90 -0.74 -2.22
C LEU A 260 -19.46 -2.02 -1.60
N ARG A 261 -20.77 -2.09 -1.33
CA ARG A 261 -21.43 -3.31 -0.83
C ARG A 261 -21.20 -4.50 -1.76
N ALA A 262 -21.47 -4.33 -3.08
CA ALA A 262 -21.27 -5.37 -4.07
C ALA A 262 -19.79 -5.76 -4.22
N TYR A 263 -18.90 -4.79 -4.22
CA TYR A 263 -17.45 -5.00 -4.35
C TYR A 263 -16.88 -5.79 -3.16
N TYR A 264 -17.23 -5.39 -1.93
CA TYR A 264 -16.80 -6.09 -0.72
C TYR A 264 -17.39 -7.52 -0.68
N HIS A 265 -18.68 -7.67 -0.97
CA HIS A 265 -19.33 -8.97 -0.99
C HIS A 265 -18.70 -9.92 -2.02
N MET A 266 -18.52 -9.48 -3.27
CA MET A 266 -17.99 -10.32 -4.34
C MET A 266 -16.58 -10.86 -4.07
N LYS A 267 -15.79 -10.17 -3.25
CA LYS A 267 -14.43 -10.60 -2.87
C LYS A 267 -14.38 -11.35 -1.53
N SER A 268 -15.49 -11.45 -0.80
CA SER A 268 -15.58 -12.14 0.48
C SER A 268 -15.86 -13.62 0.35
N ALA A 269 -15.79 -14.35 1.46
CA ALA A 269 -16.24 -15.74 1.54
C ALA A 269 -17.77 -15.89 1.50
N ASP A 270 -18.52 -14.80 1.72
CA ASP A 270 -19.98 -14.82 1.66
C ASP A 270 -20.51 -14.98 0.22
N TRP A 271 -19.70 -14.65 -0.79
CA TRP A 271 -20.06 -14.85 -2.19
C TRP A 271 -19.75 -16.28 -2.63
N ALA A 272 -20.78 -17.13 -2.72
CA ALA A 272 -20.67 -18.55 -3.00
C ALA A 272 -19.82 -18.93 -4.25
N PRO A 273 -19.82 -18.15 -5.37
CA PRO A 273 -18.95 -18.45 -6.52
C PRO A 273 -17.46 -18.20 -6.27
N ASN A 274 -17.07 -17.64 -5.11
CA ASN A 274 -15.68 -17.33 -4.81
C ASN A 274 -14.91 -18.60 -4.39
N GLN A 275 -14.57 -19.43 -5.38
CA GLN A 275 -13.92 -20.73 -5.24
C GLN A 275 -12.55 -20.70 -5.93
N PRO A 276 -11.52 -20.11 -5.29
CA PRO A 276 -10.20 -19.96 -5.89
C PRO A 276 -9.47 -21.27 -6.03
N GLN A 277 -8.65 -21.34 -7.07
CA GLN A 277 -7.74 -22.45 -7.36
C GLN A 277 -6.45 -21.93 -7.98
N PRO A 278 -5.33 -22.64 -7.82
CA PRO A 278 -4.09 -22.28 -8.49
C PRO A 278 -4.27 -22.19 -10.00
N LEU A 279 -3.73 -21.14 -10.60
CA LEU A 279 -3.67 -21.00 -12.06
C LEU A 279 -2.44 -21.75 -12.59
N ALA A 280 -2.61 -22.46 -13.71
CA ALA A 280 -1.53 -23.23 -14.33
C ALA A 280 -0.41 -22.35 -14.92
N GLY A 281 -0.67 -21.07 -15.17
CA GLY A 281 0.30 -20.15 -15.73
C GLY A 281 -0.27 -18.78 -16.04
N ARG A 282 0.58 -17.90 -16.57
CA ARG A 282 0.21 -16.52 -16.95
C ARG A 282 -0.21 -16.47 -18.42
N THR A 283 -1.36 -17.05 -18.74
CA THR A 283 -1.99 -16.99 -20.07
C THR A 283 -3.38 -16.37 -19.97
N ALA A 284 -3.90 -15.84 -21.08
CA ALA A 284 -5.24 -15.26 -21.12
C ALA A 284 -6.33 -16.27 -20.75
N ALA A 285 -6.20 -17.53 -21.18
CA ALA A 285 -7.11 -18.62 -20.85
C ALA A 285 -7.13 -18.92 -19.33
N GLU A 286 -5.97 -18.95 -18.68
CA GLU A 286 -5.88 -19.14 -17.23
C GLU A 286 -6.43 -17.92 -16.48
N TRP A 287 -6.05 -16.70 -16.89
CA TRP A 287 -6.56 -15.49 -16.26
C TRP A 287 -8.07 -15.30 -16.44
N ALA A 288 -8.65 -15.81 -17.50
CA ALA A 288 -10.11 -15.77 -17.73
C ALA A 288 -10.90 -16.59 -16.68
N LYS A 289 -10.24 -17.48 -15.91
CA LYS A 289 -10.85 -18.20 -14.77
C LYS A 289 -11.04 -17.31 -13.55
N LEU A 290 -10.29 -16.20 -13.44
CA LEU A 290 -10.44 -15.23 -12.37
C LEU A 290 -11.83 -14.56 -12.42
N PRO A 291 -12.40 -14.22 -11.24
CA PRO A 291 -13.68 -13.52 -11.19
C PRO A 291 -13.65 -12.17 -11.91
N ARG A 292 -14.85 -11.64 -12.20
CA ARG A 292 -15.02 -10.37 -12.93
C ARG A 292 -14.42 -9.16 -12.22
N TYR A 293 -14.19 -9.22 -10.93
CA TYR A 293 -13.48 -8.16 -10.22
C TYR A 293 -11.95 -8.18 -10.45
N TYR A 294 -11.39 -9.22 -11.05
CA TYR A 294 -9.99 -9.28 -11.49
C TYR A 294 -9.86 -9.21 -13.01
N VAL A 295 -10.65 -10.03 -13.73
CA VAL A 295 -10.63 -10.07 -15.21
C VAL A 295 -11.99 -9.67 -15.73
N MET A 296 -12.15 -8.36 -15.90
CA MET A 296 -13.39 -7.66 -16.24
C MET A 296 -13.79 -7.89 -17.71
N ASP A 297 -15.05 -7.74 -18.02
CA ASP A 297 -15.46 -7.57 -19.43
C ASP A 297 -14.86 -6.27 -19.99
N LEU A 298 -14.37 -6.29 -21.22
CA LEU A 298 -13.65 -5.17 -21.83
C LEU A 298 -14.48 -3.88 -21.85
N ALA A 299 -15.78 -4.00 -22.07
CA ALA A 299 -16.71 -2.86 -22.21
C ALA A 299 -17.17 -2.27 -20.86
N LEU A 300 -16.96 -2.97 -19.72
CA LEU A 300 -17.52 -2.56 -18.42
C LEU A 300 -16.48 -1.88 -17.55
N GLY A 301 -16.92 -0.95 -16.71
CA GLY A 301 -16.16 -0.46 -15.55
C GLY A 301 -16.25 -1.45 -14.37
N MET A 302 -15.54 -1.13 -13.28
CA MET A 302 -15.57 -1.98 -12.08
C MET A 302 -16.95 -1.96 -11.43
N ALA A 303 -17.60 -0.80 -11.38
CA ALA A 303 -18.92 -0.65 -10.77
C ALA A 303 -19.96 -1.56 -11.44
N GLU A 304 -19.95 -1.61 -12.76
CA GLU A 304 -20.82 -2.48 -13.55
C GLU A 304 -20.43 -3.97 -13.43
N SER A 305 -19.12 -4.24 -13.32
CA SER A 305 -18.61 -5.60 -13.20
C SER A 305 -19.02 -6.29 -11.91
N VAL A 306 -19.16 -5.56 -10.81
CA VAL A 306 -19.54 -6.10 -9.51
C VAL A 306 -21.04 -6.00 -9.21
N ALA A 307 -21.78 -5.16 -9.93
CA ALA A 307 -23.21 -4.95 -9.71
C ALA A 307 -24.05 -6.23 -9.67
N PRO A 308 -23.79 -7.25 -10.55
CA PRO A 308 -24.53 -8.51 -10.51
C PRO A 308 -24.32 -9.35 -9.24
N ALA A 309 -23.24 -9.06 -8.47
CA ALA A 309 -22.94 -9.72 -7.20
C ALA A 309 -23.46 -8.93 -5.98
N MET A 310 -24.42 -8.02 -6.19
CA MET A 310 -25.06 -7.32 -5.07
C MET A 310 -25.76 -8.33 -4.17
N PRO A 311 -25.42 -8.39 -2.87
CA PRO A 311 -26.07 -9.32 -1.95
C PRO A 311 -27.55 -8.96 -1.75
N THR A 312 -28.35 -9.97 -1.50
CA THR A 312 -29.77 -9.80 -1.12
C THR A 312 -29.89 -9.08 0.24
N PRO A 313 -31.03 -8.46 0.55
CA PRO A 313 -31.25 -7.87 1.87
C PRO A 313 -31.04 -8.85 3.03
N GLN A 314 -31.35 -10.14 2.83
CA GLN A 314 -31.12 -11.18 3.81
C GLN A 314 -29.62 -11.45 4.02
N GLU A 315 -28.83 -11.51 2.96
CA GLU A 315 -27.37 -11.67 3.05
C GLU A 315 -26.71 -10.45 3.69
N VAL A 316 -27.17 -9.23 3.36
CA VAL A 316 -26.71 -8.00 4.03
C VAL A 316 -26.99 -8.05 5.52
N ALA A 317 -28.19 -8.45 5.94
CA ALA A 317 -28.55 -8.56 7.35
C ALA A 317 -27.74 -9.66 8.09
N ALA A 318 -27.32 -10.70 7.39
CA ALA A 318 -26.49 -11.78 7.93
C ALA A 318 -24.99 -11.44 7.99
N CYS A 319 -24.54 -10.44 7.25
CA CYS A 319 -23.13 -10.04 7.16
C CYS A 319 -22.67 -9.34 8.46
N ARG A 320 -21.97 -10.09 9.31
CA ARG A 320 -21.52 -9.59 10.62
C ARG A 320 -20.21 -8.80 10.57
N TRP A 321 -19.38 -9.03 9.56
CA TRP A 321 -18.06 -8.44 9.46
C TRP A 321 -18.07 -7.04 8.81
N LEU A 322 -19.14 -6.71 8.05
CA LEU A 322 -19.35 -5.39 7.43
C LEU A 322 -20.84 -4.99 7.46
N PRO A 323 -21.45 -4.72 8.62
CA PRO A 323 -22.80 -4.18 8.70
C PRO A 323 -22.87 -2.80 8.04
N ASP A 324 -24.08 -2.32 7.71
CA ASP A 324 -24.29 -1.05 6.99
C ASP A 324 -23.66 0.15 7.71
N ALA A 325 -23.68 0.18 9.03
CA ALA A 325 -23.05 1.27 9.79
C ALA A 325 -21.52 1.34 9.59
N GLU A 326 -20.87 0.19 9.47
CA GLU A 326 -19.42 0.14 9.20
C GLU A 326 -19.11 0.42 7.73
N LEU A 327 -19.92 -0.07 6.78
CA LEU A 327 -19.82 0.27 5.38
C LEU A 327 -19.99 1.78 5.14
N ALA A 328 -20.86 2.44 5.92
CA ALA A 328 -21.06 3.88 5.84
C ALA A 328 -19.79 4.69 6.14
N VAL A 329 -18.87 4.18 6.98
CA VAL A 329 -17.56 4.81 7.23
C VAL A 329 -16.73 4.87 5.95
N TYR A 330 -16.62 3.76 5.22
CA TYR A 330 -15.93 3.71 3.92
C TYR A 330 -16.62 4.60 2.90
N THR A 331 -17.96 4.54 2.83
CA THR A 331 -18.75 5.35 1.91
C THR A 331 -18.52 6.84 2.13
N ALA A 332 -18.55 7.31 3.38
CA ALA A 332 -18.34 8.72 3.72
C ALA A 332 -16.93 9.21 3.34
N GLU A 333 -15.90 8.41 3.59
CA GLU A 333 -14.53 8.78 3.23
C GLU A 333 -14.33 8.81 1.71
N TYR A 334 -14.80 7.78 0.98
CA TYR A 334 -14.69 7.76 -0.48
C TYR A 334 -15.61 8.78 -1.18
N GLN A 335 -16.76 9.12 -0.58
CA GLN A 335 -17.58 10.22 -1.07
C GLN A 335 -16.82 11.54 -1.02
N ARG A 336 -15.97 11.73 -0.01
CA ARG A 336 -15.17 12.96 0.18
C ARG A 336 -13.92 13.00 -0.70
N THR A 337 -13.22 11.86 -0.87
CA THR A 337 -11.88 11.80 -1.50
C THR A 337 -11.88 11.31 -2.93
N GLY A 338 -12.93 10.62 -3.38
CA GLY A 338 -12.83 9.74 -4.55
C GLY A 338 -11.81 8.61 -4.32
N PHE A 339 -11.43 7.95 -5.39
CA PHE A 339 -10.52 6.80 -5.37
C PHE A 339 -9.14 7.12 -5.96
N GLN A 340 -8.97 8.30 -6.55
CA GLN A 340 -7.77 8.62 -7.35
C GLN A 340 -6.47 8.44 -6.57
N GLY A 341 -6.44 8.80 -5.28
CA GLY A 341 -5.27 8.61 -4.44
C GLY A 341 -4.82 7.14 -4.36
N GLY A 342 -5.76 6.24 -4.16
CA GLY A 342 -5.49 4.79 -4.18
C GLY A 342 -5.14 4.26 -5.56
N LEU A 343 -5.82 4.77 -6.61
CA LEU A 343 -5.54 4.41 -8.01
C LEU A 343 -4.14 4.84 -8.45
N ASN A 344 -3.62 5.94 -7.93
CA ASN A 344 -2.24 6.37 -8.21
C ASN A 344 -1.20 5.35 -7.74
N GLY A 345 -1.48 4.54 -6.71
CA GLY A 345 -0.65 3.40 -6.34
C GLY A 345 -0.51 2.34 -7.45
N TYR A 346 -1.57 2.09 -8.23
CA TYR A 346 -1.50 1.19 -9.41
C TYR A 346 -0.77 1.83 -10.58
N ARG A 347 -0.80 3.17 -10.71
CA ARG A 347 -0.16 3.91 -11.80
C ARG A 347 1.34 4.07 -11.59
N SER A 348 1.78 4.26 -10.35
CA SER A 348 3.17 4.50 -9.96
C SER A 348 4.01 3.22 -9.82
N GLY A 349 3.38 2.03 -9.68
CA GLY A 349 4.06 0.79 -9.31
C GLY A 349 4.93 0.13 -10.38
N GLY A 350 4.89 0.59 -11.64
CA GLY A 350 5.56 -0.08 -12.76
C GLY A 350 7.02 0.32 -13.01
N GLY A 351 7.61 1.27 -12.28
CA GLY A 351 8.89 1.83 -12.69
C GLY A 351 9.66 2.61 -11.63
N ASP A 352 9.49 2.31 -10.35
CA ASP A 352 10.27 3.00 -9.31
C ASP A 352 11.76 2.62 -9.43
N SER A 353 12.49 3.44 -10.20
CA SER A 353 13.91 3.23 -10.49
C SER A 353 14.77 3.25 -9.21
N ALA A 354 14.31 3.92 -8.15
CA ALA A 354 14.99 3.96 -6.86
C ALA A 354 15.06 2.57 -6.19
N LEU A 355 14.10 1.69 -6.48
CA LEU A 355 14.10 0.33 -5.95
C LEU A 355 15.15 -0.59 -6.60
N ARG A 356 15.72 -0.21 -7.74
CA ARG A 356 16.73 -1.03 -8.42
C ARG A 356 18.01 -1.22 -7.61
N ILE A 357 18.34 -0.29 -6.71
CA ILE A 357 19.47 -0.44 -5.80
C ILE A 357 19.34 -1.66 -4.87
N PHE A 358 18.11 -2.14 -4.65
CA PHE A 358 17.81 -3.30 -3.82
C PHE A 358 17.70 -4.60 -4.61
N ALA A 359 18.07 -4.61 -5.89
CA ALA A 359 18.01 -5.81 -6.71
C ALA A 359 18.82 -6.95 -6.09
N GLY A 360 18.26 -8.16 -6.14
CA GLY A 360 18.85 -9.35 -5.54
C GLY A 360 18.71 -9.42 -4.01
N ARG A 361 18.13 -8.39 -3.35
CA ARG A 361 17.84 -8.46 -1.92
C ARG A 361 16.60 -9.32 -1.64
N THR A 362 16.62 -9.97 -0.50
CA THR A 362 15.52 -10.77 0.07
C THR A 362 14.96 -10.10 1.32
N ILE A 363 13.83 -10.56 1.78
CA ILE A 363 13.33 -10.27 3.12
C ILE A 363 14.10 -11.17 4.09
N ASP A 364 15.01 -10.59 4.88
CA ASP A 364 15.91 -11.32 5.78
C ASP A 364 15.42 -11.31 7.24
N VAL A 365 14.33 -10.62 7.52
CA VAL A 365 13.65 -10.67 8.82
C VAL A 365 12.63 -11.81 8.86
N PRO A 366 12.23 -12.29 10.05
CA PRO A 366 11.14 -13.26 10.16
C PRO A 366 9.90 -12.80 9.40
N SER A 367 9.34 -13.67 8.58
CA SER A 367 8.24 -13.37 7.69
C SER A 367 7.20 -14.48 7.63
N MET A 368 5.95 -14.12 7.40
CA MET A 368 4.82 -15.02 7.30
C MET A 368 3.81 -14.49 6.27
N PHE A 369 3.05 -15.39 5.67
CA PHE A 369 1.93 -15.04 4.81
C PHE A 369 0.60 -15.52 5.42
N ILE A 370 -0.42 -14.65 5.36
CA ILE A 370 -1.81 -14.98 5.73
C ILE A 370 -2.73 -14.62 4.56
N GLY A 371 -3.66 -15.50 4.21
CA GLY A 371 -4.72 -15.26 3.23
C GLY A 371 -6.03 -15.90 3.64
N GLY A 372 -7.14 -15.45 3.07
CA GLY A 372 -8.39 -16.20 3.11
C GLY A 372 -8.31 -17.40 2.18
N ARG A 373 -8.90 -18.55 2.58
CA ARG A 373 -8.94 -19.73 1.69
C ARG A 373 -9.76 -19.45 0.43
N GLN A 374 -10.71 -18.53 0.51
CA GLN A 374 -11.57 -18.12 -0.59
C GLN A 374 -11.10 -16.80 -1.26
N ASP A 375 -9.82 -16.44 -1.08
CA ASP A 375 -9.23 -15.26 -1.68
C ASP A 375 -8.48 -15.58 -2.99
N TRP A 376 -9.01 -15.14 -4.12
CA TRP A 376 -8.31 -15.21 -5.40
C TRP A 376 -7.01 -14.38 -5.44
N GLY A 377 -6.85 -13.40 -4.53
CA GLY A 377 -5.62 -12.62 -4.39
C GLY A 377 -4.39 -13.47 -4.15
N VAL A 378 -4.57 -14.59 -3.45
CA VAL A 378 -3.52 -15.59 -3.18
C VAL A 378 -3.03 -16.26 -4.48
N TYR A 379 -3.93 -16.48 -5.44
CA TYR A 379 -3.68 -17.29 -6.63
C TYR A 379 -3.59 -16.50 -7.94
N GLN A 380 -3.91 -15.19 -7.94
CA GLN A 380 -3.92 -14.37 -9.16
C GLN A 380 -2.55 -14.28 -9.87
N SER A 381 -1.46 -14.53 -9.14
CA SER A 381 -0.09 -14.53 -9.66
C SER A 381 0.50 -15.94 -9.53
N PRO A 382 0.48 -16.76 -10.59
CA PRO A 382 0.97 -18.14 -10.54
C PRO A 382 2.38 -18.27 -9.99
N GLY A 383 2.58 -19.18 -9.04
CA GLY A 383 3.87 -19.43 -8.40
C GLY A 383 4.36 -18.34 -7.42
N ALA A 384 3.52 -17.34 -7.09
CA ALA A 384 3.97 -16.22 -6.24
C ALA A 384 4.22 -16.66 -4.78
N ILE A 385 3.40 -17.56 -4.24
CA ILE A 385 3.60 -18.11 -2.87
C ILE A 385 4.86 -18.96 -2.83
N GLU A 386 5.08 -19.81 -3.83
CA GLU A 386 6.26 -20.67 -3.91
C GLU A 386 7.54 -19.83 -4.05
N ARG A 387 7.51 -18.74 -4.81
CA ARG A 387 8.66 -17.81 -4.89
C ARG A 387 8.85 -17.01 -3.61
N LEU A 388 7.77 -16.64 -2.92
CA LEU A 388 7.87 -15.97 -1.63
C LEU A 388 8.66 -16.83 -0.64
N GLU A 389 8.35 -18.12 -0.56
CA GLU A 389 9.03 -19.09 0.30
C GLU A 389 10.46 -19.37 -0.17
N SER A 390 10.66 -19.68 -1.47
CA SER A 390 11.91 -20.25 -1.97
C SER A 390 12.97 -19.22 -2.33
N THR A 391 12.58 -17.99 -2.70
CA THR A 391 13.48 -17.00 -3.29
C THR A 391 13.38 -15.59 -2.73
N HIS A 392 12.22 -15.19 -2.17
CA HIS A 392 12.03 -13.81 -1.76
C HIS A 392 12.25 -13.57 -0.26
N THR A 393 12.33 -14.65 0.52
CA THR A 393 12.54 -14.60 1.98
C THR A 393 13.62 -15.58 2.41
N THR A 394 14.35 -15.27 3.49
CA THR A 394 15.35 -16.19 4.07
C THR A 394 14.88 -16.79 5.41
N ARG A 395 13.85 -16.22 6.03
CA ARG A 395 13.30 -16.63 7.32
C ARG A 395 11.77 -16.72 7.27
N TYR A 396 11.27 -17.52 6.32
CA TYR A 396 9.84 -17.70 6.12
C TYR A 396 9.25 -18.72 7.10
N GLU A 397 8.15 -18.37 7.75
CA GLU A 397 7.47 -19.20 8.75
C GLU A 397 6.12 -19.75 8.26
N GLY A 398 5.97 -19.79 6.95
CA GLY A 398 4.88 -20.50 6.30
C GLY A 398 3.73 -19.62 5.84
N THR A 399 2.89 -20.25 5.02
CA THR A 399 1.63 -19.74 4.48
C THR A 399 0.46 -20.25 5.31
N HIS A 400 -0.40 -19.35 5.79
CA HIS A 400 -1.57 -19.68 6.61
C HIS A 400 -2.85 -19.21 5.92
N LEU A 401 -3.63 -20.17 5.40
CA LEU A 401 -4.92 -19.89 4.80
C LEU A 401 -6.03 -20.05 5.84
N ILE A 402 -6.79 -18.98 6.04
CA ILE A 402 -7.87 -18.91 7.02
C ILE A 402 -9.18 -19.36 6.36
N ASP A 403 -9.81 -20.40 6.92
CA ASP A 403 -11.10 -20.92 6.44
C ASP A 403 -12.24 -19.92 6.69
N ALA A 404 -13.25 -19.95 5.84
CA ALA A 404 -14.39 -19.04 5.86
C ALA A 404 -13.97 -17.55 5.80
N ALA A 405 -12.94 -17.27 5.03
CA ALA A 405 -12.47 -15.93 4.71
C ALA A 405 -12.13 -15.83 3.23
N GLY A 406 -12.56 -14.75 2.62
CA GLY A 406 -12.16 -14.30 1.30
C GLY A 406 -11.02 -13.29 1.39
N HIS A 407 -11.13 -12.24 0.59
CA HIS A 407 -10.09 -11.22 0.47
C HIS A 407 -9.92 -10.38 1.75
N TRP A 408 -10.99 -10.09 2.47
CA TRP A 408 -10.97 -9.20 3.62
C TRP A 408 -10.69 -9.96 4.92
N VAL A 409 -9.67 -10.81 4.91
CA VAL A 409 -9.43 -11.85 5.92
C VAL A 409 -9.37 -11.32 7.35
N GLN A 410 -8.81 -10.12 7.59
CA GLN A 410 -8.73 -9.47 8.90
C GLN A 410 -10.08 -8.90 9.37
N GLN A 411 -11.03 -8.70 8.44
CA GLN A 411 -12.39 -8.24 8.74
C GLN A 411 -13.36 -9.43 8.84
N GLU A 412 -13.25 -10.41 7.95
CA GLU A 412 -14.12 -11.59 7.90
C GLU A 412 -13.84 -12.56 9.06
N GLN A 413 -12.56 -12.75 9.44
CA GLN A 413 -12.14 -13.68 10.50
C GLN A 413 -11.16 -13.04 11.50
N PRO A 414 -11.52 -11.93 12.16
CA PRO A 414 -10.60 -11.15 12.99
C PRO A 414 -10.00 -11.96 14.15
N ALA A 415 -10.78 -12.84 14.78
CA ALA A 415 -10.30 -13.65 15.88
C ALA A 415 -9.20 -14.64 15.44
N ARG A 416 -9.40 -15.32 14.29
CA ARG A 416 -8.41 -16.27 13.75
C ARG A 416 -7.15 -15.57 13.28
N VAL A 417 -7.30 -14.40 12.61
CA VAL A 417 -6.17 -13.58 12.20
C VAL A 417 -5.39 -13.08 13.41
N SER A 418 -6.06 -12.53 14.43
CA SER A 418 -5.42 -12.06 15.66
C SER A 418 -4.66 -13.17 16.38
N ALA A 419 -5.25 -14.37 16.51
CA ALA A 419 -4.60 -15.50 17.14
C ALA A 419 -3.30 -15.91 16.39
N ARG A 420 -3.36 -15.96 15.05
CA ARG A 420 -2.19 -16.29 14.22
C ARG A 420 -1.11 -15.21 14.31
N LEU A 421 -1.50 -13.93 14.29
CA LEU A 421 -0.57 -12.83 14.47
C LEU A 421 0.12 -12.89 15.85
N VAL A 422 -0.64 -13.06 16.92
CA VAL A 422 -0.09 -13.16 18.28
C VAL A 422 0.87 -14.35 18.42
N GLU A 423 0.54 -15.51 17.84
CA GLU A 423 1.42 -16.66 17.81
C GLU A 423 2.76 -16.35 17.12
N PHE A 424 2.71 -15.71 15.94
CA PHE A 424 3.91 -15.29 15.22
C PHE A 424 4.73 -14.27 16.02
N LEU A 425 4.10 -13.27 16.59
CA LEU A 425 4.74 -12.17 17.30
C LEU A 425 5.43 -12.59 18.61
N ARG A 426 4.89 -13.57 19.33
CA ARG A 426 5.45 -14.06 20.61
C ARG A 426 6.77 -14.80 20.46
N ARG A 427 7.14 -15.21 19.25
CA ARG A 427 8.41 -15.90 18.97
C ARG A 427 9.57 -14.93 18.70
N ARG A 428 9.39 -13.60 18.88
CA ARG A 428 10.33 -12.53 18.50
C ARG A 428 10.99 -11.86 19.69
#